data_d9a11ac3800e04f282bf36e063eea6b0
#
_entry.id   d9a11ac3800e04f282bf36e063eea6b0
#
_cell.length_a   1.000
_cell.length_b   1.000
_cell.length_c   1.000
_cell.angle_alpha   90.00
_cell.angle_beta   90.00
_cell.angle_gamma   90.00
#
_symmetry.space_group_name_H-M   'P 1'
#
loop_
_entity.id
_entity.type
_entity.pdbx_description
1 polymer ?
#
loop_
_entity_poly.entity_id
_entity_poly.type
_entity_poly.pdbx_seq_one_letter_code
_entity_poly.pdbx_strand_id
1 'polypeptide(L)'
;MTELKDQLSLLGRKTEYKQDYAPEVLEAFDNKHPENDYWVRFNCPEFTSLCPITGQPDFAEIRISYIPEVKMVESKSLKLYLFSFRNHGAFHEDCVNIIMKDLIKLMNPKYIEVTGIFTCLLYTSPSPRDGAT
;
A
#
# COMPACT_ATOMS: atom_id res chain seq x y z
N MET A 1 11.31 25.63 -23.81
CA MET A 1 11.37 24.18 -24.06
C MET A 1 11.40 23.33 -22.81
N THR A 2 12.08 23.80 -21.79
CA THR A 2 12.14 23.05 -20.53
C THR A 2 10.76 22.84 -19.94
N GLU A 3 9.94 23.88 -19.94
CA GLU A 3 8.60 23.80 -19.40
C GLU A 3 7.72 22.81 -20.17
N LEU A 4 7.76 22.88 -21.51
CA LEU A 4 7.02 21.94 -22.35
C LEU A 4 7.54 20.53 -22.16
N LYS A 5 8.84 20.37 -22.06
CA LYS A 5 9.46 19.07 -21.84
C LYS A 5 9.01 18.48 -20.50
N ASP A 6 8.92 19.31 -19.47
CA ASP A 6 8.49 18.86 -18.17
C ASP A 6 7.00 18.46 -18.18
N GLN A 7 6.17 19.24 -18.87
CA GLN A 7 4.76 18.90 -19.01
C GLN A 7 4.56 17.59 -19.76
N LEU A 8 5.28 17.43 -20.87
CA LEU A 8 5.19 16.19 -21.63
C LEU A 8 5.73 15.01 -20.85
N SER A 9 6.74 15.22 -20.04
CA SER A 9 7.30 14.14 -19.25
C SER A 9 6.39 13.76 -18.10
N LEU A 10 5.56 14.65 -17.57
CA LEU A 10 4.55 14.28 -16.60
C LEU A 10 3.46 13.42 -17.22
N LEU A 11 3.21 13.59 -18.51
CA LEU A 11 2.18 12.82 -19.22
C LEU A 11 2.72 11.58 -19.89
N GLY A 12 3.93 11.64 -20.43
CA GLY A 12 4.46 10.58 -21.28
C GLY A 12 5.70 9.89 -20.80
N ARG A 13 6.43 10.49 -19.85
CA ARG A 13 7.64 9.87 -19.34
C ARG A 13 7.35 8.96 -18.17
N LYS A 14 8.36 8.19 -17.82
CA LYS A 14 8.30 7.37 -16.62
C LYS A 14 8.12 8.25 -15.39
N THR A 15 7.18 7.88 -14.54
CA THR A 15 7.07 8.46 -13.21
C THR A 15 8.30 8.06 -12.41
N GLU A 16 8.86 8.99 -11.66
CA GLU A 16 9.93 8.66 -10.74
C GLU A 16 9.34 7.85 -9.58
N TYR A 17 9.80 6.61 -9.46
CA TYR A 17 9.38 5.73 -8.38
C TYR A 17 10.42 5.77 -7.27
N LYS A 18 9.94 5.92 -6.05
CA LYS A 18 10.80 5.77 -4.88
C LYS A 18 11.00 4.28 -4.63
N GLN A 19 12.26 3.87 -4.52
CA GLN A 19 12.62 2.48 -4.28
C GLN A 19 13.00 2.23 -2.83
N ASP A 20 12.98 3.28 -2.01
CA ASP A 20 13.12 3.19 -0.57
C ASP A 20 11.76 3.42 0.06
N TYR A 21 11.51 2.77 1.18
CA TYR A 21 10.25 2.87 1.88
C TYR A 21 9.80 4.33 2.03
N ALA A 22 8.63 4.64 1.50
CA ALA A 22 8.15 6.01 1.40
C ALA A 22 6.65 6.13 1.71
N PRO A 23 6.27 6.02 2.99
CA PRO A 23 4.85 6.13 3.36
C PRO A 23 4.26 7.51 3.06
N GLU A 24 5.10 8.53 2.92
CA GLU A 24 4.66 9.89 2.62
C GLU A 24 4.05 10.05 1.23
N VAL A 25 4.22 9.09 0.34
CA VAL A 25 3.60 9.18 -0.98
C VAL A 25 2.11 8.84 -0.96
N LEU A 26 1.64 8.22 0.12
CA LEU A 26 0.23 7.86 0.24
C LEU A 26 -0.65 9.11 0.29
N GLU A 27 -1.74 9.08 -0.45
CA GLU A 27 -2.72 10.15 -0.47
C GLU A 27 -4.10 9.58 -0.16
N ALA A 28 -4.93 10.39 0.47
CA ALA A 28 -6.30 10.03 0.81
C ALA A 28 -7.26 11.06 0.26
N PHE A 29 -8.49 10.63 0.04
CA PHE A 29 -9.59 11.50 -0.35
C PHE A 29 -10.82 11.16 0.46
N ASP A 30 -11.81 12.03 0.42
CA ASP A 30 -12.99 11.87 1.26
C ASP A 30 -13.91 10.77 0.74
N ASN A 31 -14.39 9.94 1.65
CA ASN A 31 -15.44 8.98 1.37
C ASN A 31 -16.77 9.71 1.30
N LYS A 32 -17.45 9.59 0.16
CA LYS A 32 -18.75 10.25 -0.04
C LYS A 32 -19.92 9.49 0.59
N HIS A 33 -19.70 8.28 1.06
CA HIS A 33 -20.74 7.41 1.60
C HIS A 33 -20.35 6.82 2.94
N PRO A 34 -20.01 7.66 3.94
CA PRO A 34 -19.53 7.14 5.22
C PRO A 34 -20.61 6.41 6.03
N GLU A 35 -21.88 6.61 5.66
CA GLU A 35 -23.01 5.93 6.30
C GLU A 35 -23.18 4.49 5.84
N ASN A 36 -22.52 4.09 4.76
CA ASN A 36 -22.60 2.74 4.23
C ASN A 36 -21.35 1.96 4.58
N ASP A 37 -21.54 0.72 4.99
CA ASP A 37 -20.44 -0.20 5.23
C ASP A 37 -20.23 -1.02 3.95
N TYR A 38 -19.28 -0.58 3.13
CA TYR A 38 -18.94 -1.29 1.91
C TYR A 38 -17.46 -1.61 1.90
N TRP A 39 -17.11 -2.66 1.16
CA TRP A 39 -15.73 -3.10 1.03
C TRP A 39 -15.04 -2.42 -0.12
N VAL A 40 -13.83 -1.97 0.13
CA VAL A 40 -12.87 -1.58 -0.90
C VAL A 40 -11.76 -2.61 -0.91
N ARG A 41 -11.48 -3.18 -2.07
CA ARG A 41 -10.48 -4.22 -2.19
C ARG A 41 -9.47 -3.89 -3.28
N PHE A 42 -8.20 -4.09 -2.94
CA PHE A 42 -7.10 -3.98 -3.88
C PHE A 42 -6.39 -5.32 -3.96
N ASN A 43 -5.98 -5.67 -5.16
CA ASN A 43 -5.16 -6.84 -5.38
C ASN A 43 -3.91 -6.38 -6.14
N CYS A 44 -2.76 -6.45 -5.49
CA CYS A 44 -1.49 -5.96 -6.02
C CYS A 44 -0.54 -7.16 -6.20
N PRO A 45 -0.50 -7.75 -7.41
CA PRO A 45 0.24 -9.00 -7.62
C PRO A 45 1.75 -8.81 -7.81
N GLU A 46 2.23 -7.58 -7.88
CA GLU A 46 3.61 -7.29 -8.26
C GLU A 46 4.43 -6.67 -7.10
N PHE A 47 4.17 -7.12 -5.88
CA PHE A 47 4.89 -6.61 -4.74
C PHE A 47 6.25 -7.28 -4.62
N THR A 48 7.28 -6.48 -4.32
CA THR A 48 8.61 -6.99 -4.01
C THR A 48 9.19 -6.29 -2.80
N SER A 49 10.00 -7.01 -2.05
CA SER A 49 10.83 -6.48 -0.96
C SER A 49 12.13 -7.25 -0.94
N LEU A 50 13.04 -6.89 -0.04
CA LEU A 50 14.31 -7.61 0.08
C LEU A 50 14.32 -8.42 1.36
N CYS A 51 14.88 -9.62 1.28
CA CYS A 51 15.18 -10.40 2.47
C CYS A 51 16.26 -9.68 3.27
N PRO A 52 16.02 -9.36 4.54
CA PRO A 52 17.02 -8.62 5.33
C PRO A 52 18.28 -9.41 5.62
N ILE A 53 18.26 -10.73 5.44
CA ILE A 53 19.42 -11.58 5.69
C ILE A 53 20.24 -11.78 4.43
N THR A 54 19.60 -12.12 3.30
CA THR A 54 20.29 -12.46 2.06
C THR A 54 20.35 -11.32 1.07
N GLY A 55 19.50 -10.30 1.22
CA GLY A 55 19.40 -9.22 0.26
C GLY A 55 18.74 -9.63 -1.05
N GLN A 56 18.22 -10.84 -1.14
CA GLN A 56 17.53 -11.30 -2.34
C GLN A 56 16.08 -10.77 -2.36
N PRO A 57 15.53 -10.57 -3.56
CA PRO A 57 14.15 -10.10 -3.66
C PRO A 57 13.16 -11.18 -3.28
N ASP A 58 12.14 -10.76 -2.52
CA ASP A 58 10.97 -11.55 -2.22
C ASP A 58 9.81 -11.02 -3.06
N PHE A 59 8.99 -11.92 -3.57
CA PHE A 59 7.85 -11.57 -4.41
C PHE A 59 6.55 -11.97 -3.73
N ALA A 60 5.55 -11.11 -3.86
CA ALA A 60 4.27 -11.37 -3.22
C ALA A 60 3.11 -10.73 -3.98
N GLU A 61 1.93 -11.25 -3.70
CA GLU A 61 0.69 -10.60 -4.02
C GLU A 61 0.18 -9.98 -2.71
N ILE A 62 -0.09 -8.68 -2.72
CA ILE A 62 -0.66 -8.00 -1.56
C ILE A 62 -2.13 -7.74 -1.83
N ARG A 63 -2.97 -8.22 -0.93
CA ARG A 63 -4.41 -7.99 -0.97
C ARG A 63 -4.80 -7.12 0.21
N ILE A 64 -5.50 -6.04 -0.09
CA ILE A 64 -5.95 -5.08 0.91
C ILE A 64 -7.46 -4.99 0.82
N SER A 65 -8.13 -5.21 1.94
CA SER A 65 -9.58 -5.09 2.03
C SER A 65 -9.92 -4.22 3.22
N TYR A 66 -10.73 -3.18 3.01
CA TYR A 66 -11.12 -2.32 4.12
C TYR A 66 -12.52 -1.78 3.95
N ILE A 67 -13.10 -1.39 5.07
CA ILE A 67 -14.38 -0.67 5.10
C ILE A 67 -14.05 0.78 5.48
N PRO A 68 -14.23 1.73 4.56
CA PRO A 68 -13.83 3.11 4.83
C PRO A 68 -14.74 3.81 5.83
N GLU A 69 -14.17 4.73 6.59
CA GLU A 69 -14.90 5.67 7.42
C GLU A 69 -14.97 7.01 6.66
N VAL A 70 -14.15 7.95 7.03
CA VAL A 70 -14.16 9.30 6.44
C VAL A 70 -13.22 9.39 5.23
N LYS A 71 -12.14 8.62 5.24
CA LYS A 71 -11.08 8.71 4.22
C LYS A 71 -10.93 7.41 3.45
N MET A 72 -10.51 7.56 2.21
CA MET A 72 -10.18 6.45 1.32
C MET A 72 -8.80 6.67 0.73
N VAL A 73 -8.06 5.59 0.50
CA VAL A 73 -6.74 5.69 -0.12
C VAL A 73 -6.86 5.86 -1.63
N GLU A 74 -6.05 6.76 -2.18
CA GLU A 74 -6.00 6.97 -3.62
C GLU A 74 -5.15 5.86 -4.26
N SER A 75 -5.67 5.24 -5.32
CA SER A 75 -5.10 4.01 -5.87
C SER A 75 -3.72 4.16 -6.48
N LYS A 76 -3.46 5.27 -7.15
CA LYS A 76 -2.14 5.50 -7.75
C LYS A 76 -1.08 5.69 -6.68
N SER A 77 -1.41 6.44 -5.63
CA SER A 77 -0.49 6.64 -4.52
C SER A 77 -0.22 5.32 -3.78
N LEU A 78 -1.23 4.48 -3.66
CA LEU A 78 -1.06 3.15 -3.08
C LEU A 78 -0.07 2.32 -3.90
N LYS A 79 -0.20 2.35 -5.22
CA LYS A 79 0.74 1.63 -6.09
C LYS A 79 2.16 2.12 -5.92
N LEU A 80 2.36 3.44 -5.87
CA LEU A 80 3.68 4.03 -5.64
C LEU A 80 4.23 3.66 -4.27
N TYR A 81 3.38 3.66 -3.27
CA TYR A 81 3.75 3.27 -1.92
C TYR A 81 4.23 1.83 -1.87
N LEU A 82 3.47 0.91 -2.45
CA LEU A 82 3.85 -0.50 -2.46
C LEU A 82 5.15 -0.72 -3.23
N PHE A 83 5.35 0.01 -4.31
CA PHE A 83 6.58 -0.05 -5.07
C PHE A 83 7.79 0.39 -4.24
N SER A 84 7.59 1.29 -3.28
CA SER A 84 8.68 1.80 -2.45
C SER A 84 9.31 0.74 -1.55
N PHE A 85 8.68 -0.42 -1.40
CA PHE A 85 9.25 -1.54 -0.63
C PHE A 85 10.30 -2.32 -1.41
N ARG A 86 10.48 -2.04 -2.70
CA ARG A 86 11.31 -2.85 -3.58
C ARG A 86 12.72 -3.11 -3.03
N ASN A 87 13.33 -2.10 -2.44
CA ASN A 87 14.67 -2.24 -1.86
C ASN A 87 14.64 -2.19 -0.33
N HIS A 88 13.47 -2.35 0.26
CA HIS A 88 13.32 -2.31 1.71
C HIS A 88 13.54 -3.71 2.28
N GLY A 89 14.52 -3.83 3.15
CA GLY A 89 14.84 -5.09 3.81
C GLY A 89 13.92 -5.32 5.01
N ALA A 90 12.89 -6.16 4.82
CA ALA A 90 11.95 -6.50 5.87
C ALA A 90 11.48 -7.94 5.70
N PHE A 91 11.23 -8.61 6.81
CA PHE A 91 10.63 -9.94 6.78
C PHE A 91 9.18 -9.86 6.28
N HIS A 92 8.65 -10.98 5.79
CA HIS A 92 7.32 -11.03 5.20
C HIS A 92 6.23 -10.52 6.13
N GLU A 93 6.24 -10.99 7.38
CA GLU A 93 5.27 -10.57 8.39
C GLU A 93 5.38 -9.08 8.70
N ASP A 94 6.58 -8.54 8.68
CA ASP A 94 6.80 -7.11 8.92
C ASP A 94 6.23 -6.27 7.78
N CYS A 95 6.43 -6.70 6.54
CA CYS A 95 5.86 -6.00 5.37
C CYS A 95 4.35 -5.85 5.49
N VAL A 96 3.66 -6.95 5.81
CA VAL A 96 2.20 -6.95 5.93
C VAL A 96 1.75 -6.02 7.05
N ASN A 97 2.43 -6.07 8.18
CA ASN A 97 2.07 -5.23 9.33
C ASN A 97 2.39 -3.76 9.11
N ILE A 98 3.49 -3.45 8.44
CA ILE A 98 3.84 -2.07 8.10
C ILE A 98 2.79 -1.47 7.18
N ILE A 99 2.39 -2.20 6.14
CA ILE A 99 1.37 -1.74 5.21
C ILE A 99 0.06 -1.47 5.95
N MET A 100 -0.35 -2.39 6.82
CA MET A 100 -1.57 -2.21 7.59
C MET A 100 -1.50 -0.97 8.48
N LYS A 101 -0.39 -0.78 9.19
CA LYS A 101 -0.24 0.37 10.09
C LYS A 101 -0.24 1.68 9.33
N ASP A 102 0.42 1.73 8.18
CA ASP A 102 0.46 2.96 7.38
C ASP A 102 -0.93 3.32 6.84
N LEU A 103 -1.70 2.32 6.43
CA LEU A 103 -3.05 2.55 5.94
C LEU A 103 -4.01 2.95 7.06
N ILE A 104 -3.85 2.38 8.25
CA ILE A 104 -4.62 2.80 9.41
C ILE A 104 -4.32 4.26 9.75
N LYS A 105 -3.05 4.63 9.75
CA LYS A 105 -2.65 6.01 10.02
C LYS A 105 -3.21 6.98 8.99
N LEU A 106 -3.25 6.57 7.74
CA LEU A 106 -3.77 7.40 6.65
C LEU A 106 -5.28 7.58 6.73
N MET A 107 -6.02 6.50 6.97
CA MET A 107 -7.47 6.47 6.76
C MET A 107 -8.30 6.28 8.03
N ASN A 108 -7.75 5.64 9.05
CA ASN A 108 -8.50 5.20 10.22
C ASN A 108 -9.82 4.49 9.82
N PRO A 109 -9.74 3.41 9.06
CA PRO A 109 -10.94 2.74 8.54
C PRO A 109 -11.72 2.03 9.63
N LYS A 110 -12.98 1.69 9.34
CA LYS A 110 -13.81 0.89 10.28
C LYS A 110 -13.23 -0.50 10.47
N TYR A 111 -12.69 -1.08 9.40
CA TYR A 111 -12.02 -2.36 9.42
C TYR A 111 -11.02 -2.42 8.29
N ILE A 112 -9.91 -3.08 8.50
CA ILE A 112 -8.91 -3.33 7.44
C ILE A 112 -8.24 -4.67 7.69
N GLU A 113 -7.96 -5.36 6.59
CA GLU A 113 -7.06 -6.51 6.62
C GLU A 113 -6.10 -6.44 5.43
N VAL A 114 -4.88 -6.86 5.66
CA VAL A 114 -3.83 -6.90 4.64
C VAL A 114 -3.30 -8.32 4.61
N THR A 115 -3.33 -8.93 3.43
CA THR A 115 -2.83 -10.29 3.20
C THR A 115 -1.66 -10.23 2.24
N GLY A 116 -0.56 -10.86 2.64
CA GLY A 116 0.60 -11.04 1.78
C GLY A 116 0.75 -12.51 1.41
N ILE A 117 0.64 -12.79 0.11
CA ILE A 117 0.83 -14.13 -0.42
C ILE A 117 2.23 -14.15 -1.05
N PHE A 118 3.20 -14.56 -0.24
CA PHE A 118 4.58 -14.69 -0.69
C PHE A 118 4.77 -16.05 -1.36
N THR A 119 5.88 -16.23 -2.04
CA THR A 119 6.11 -17.43 -2.87
C THR A 119 5.80 -18.74 -2.14
N CYS A 120 6.07 -18.83 -0.85
CA CYS A 120 5.82 -20.04 -0.07
C CYS A 120 5.05 -19.82 1.22
N LEU A 121 4.67 -18.58 1.53
CA LEU A 121 4.04 -18.26 2.81
C LEU A 121 2.94 -17.24 2.64
N LEU A 122 1.91 -17.35 3.49
CA LEU A 122 0.80 -16.44 3.48
C LEU A 122 0.66 -15.80 4.85
N TYR A 123 0.57 -14.47 4.89
CA TYR A 123 0.36 -13.70 6.10
C TYR A 123 -0.84 -12.80 5.96
N THR A 124 -1.68 -12.74 6.98
CA THR A 124 -2.82 -11.84 7.04
C THR A 124 -2.80 -11.10 8.35
N SER A 125 -2.98 -9.81 8.29
CA SER A 125 -3.03 -8.96 9.46
C SER A 125 -4.36 -8.23 9.48
N PRO A 126 -5.35 -8.67 10.26
CA PRO A 126 -6.60 -7.97 10.42
C PRO A 126 -6.48 -6.92 11.52
N SER A 127 -7.22 -5.85 11.35
CA SER A 127 -7.27 -4.79 12.35
C SER A 127 -8.65 -4.17 12.37
N PRO A 128 -9.59 -4.75 13.12
CA PRO A 128 -10.88 -4.10 13.32
C PRO A 128 -10.69 -2.85 14.16
N ARG A 129 -11.38 -1.79 13.78
CA ARG A 129 -11.41 -0.57 14.56
C ARG A 129 -12.29 -0.77 15.78
N ASP A 130 -12.24 0.16 16.72
CA ASP A 130 -13.07 0.16 17.93
C ASP A 130 -12.71 -0.92 18.92
N GLY A 131 -11.47 -1.35 18.89
CA GLY A 131 -11.03 -2.29 19.88
C GLY A 131 -11.94 -3.50 19.96
N ALA A 132 -12.42 -3.93 18.83
CA ALA A 132 -13.20 -5.15 18.77
C ALA A 132 -12.36 -6.33 19.24
N THR A 133 -11.62 -6.07 20.19
CA THR A 133 -10.72 -7.01 20.83
C THR A 133 -11.45 -7.66 21.98
#